data_0a55e2b6880bd7ccd7aaf9ca69a48199
#
_entry.id   0a55e2b6880bd7ccd7aaf9ca69a48199
#
_cell.length_a   1.000
_cell.length_b   1.000
_cell.length_c   1.000
_cell.angle_alpha   90.00
_cell.angle_beta   90.00
_cell.angle_gamma   90.00
#
_symmetry.space_group_name_H-M   'P 1'
#
loop_
_entity.id
_entity.type
_entity.pdbx_description
1 polymer ?
#
loop_
_entity_poly.entity_id
_entity_poly.type
_entity_poly.pdbx_seq_one_letter_code
_entity_poly.pdbx_strand_id
1 'polypeptide(L)'
;KDKEYLSKYPQGDGIQMSLVINMQPVFDPRNVAHNINNSSTWAASPNPVLHLLHYFVFDRGYSYTDNILPKIATWITAANICDETISGEPRYQACLLFERTSKPHEIISSILETFDGWYGVDALGQISVYAGAYYAPWVQINDRHIIEYSCQSFVEIENKYNEVNVKYFSAAHDYNEVEAQPWRDETDISETGFVNSTGIAPQVPSFKQSRRLAKIFMARNNAQYRGQITTNYAGRIAEGHRFIGLGIVEAGTTIFYGTVEITSATRNLETGGLTFDWVSVDPNAWQWNPASEDGYGAPTGVYPTIDPLTAPTITSASYTLDGGGLTAELEIDGTGPDRTDL
;
A
#
# COMPACT_ATOMS: atom_id res chain seq x y z
N LYS A 1 -18.34 -41.24 7.64
CA LYS A 1 -17.71 -40.39 6.60
C LYS A 1 -17.69 -41.19 5.31
N ASP A 2 -18.20 -40.61 4.26
CA ASP A 2 -18.37 -41.25 2.97
C ASP A 2 -16.99 -41.47 2.33
N LYS A 3 -16.73 -42.70 1.81
CA LYS A 3 -15.44 -42.99 1.16
C LYS A 3 -15.23 -42.14 -0.10
N GLU A 4 -16.33 -41.76 -0.77
CA GLU A 4 -16.29 -40.86 -1.91
C GLU A 4 -15.83 -39.45 -1.55
N TYR A 5 -16.23 -38.95 -0.37
CA TYR A 5 -15.76 -37.66 0.16
C TYR A 5 -14.24 -37.66 0.41
N LEU A 6 -13.73 -38.73 1.05
CA LEU A 6 -12.28 -38.87 1.34
C LEU A 6 -11.42 -39.03 0.08
N SER A 7 -11.97 -39.60 -1.00
CA SER A 7 -11.24 -39.69 -2.27
C SER A 7 -11.11 -38.34 -3.00
N LYS A 8 -12.14 -37.47 -2.85
CA LYS A 8 -12.11 -36.10 -3.42
C LYS A 8 -11.37 -35.09 -2.55
N TYR A 9 -11.34 -35.33 -1.25
CA TYR A 9 -10.73 -34.44 -0.26
C TYR A 9 -9.83 -35.22 0.70
N PRO A 10 -8.66 -35.69 0.25
CA PRO A 10 -7.79 -36.58 1.03
C PRO A 10 -7.24 -35.95 2.30
N GLN A 11 -7.25 -34.64 2.40
CA GLN A 11 -6.81 -33.89 3.59
C GLN A 11 -7.94 -33.53 4.57
N GLY A 12 -9.15 -34.05 4.38
CA GLY A 12 -10.28 -33.83 5.29
C GLY A 12 -10.85 -32.42 5.26
N ASP A 13 -10.90 -31.74 6.41
CA ASP A 13 -11.57 -30.43 6.55
C ASP A 13 -10.78 -29.24 5.97
N GLY A 14 -9.69 -29.49 5.25
CA GLY A 14 -8.77 -28.51 4.70
C GLY A 14 -9.17 -27.88 3.37
N ILE A 15 -10.47 -27.71 3.07
CA ILE A 15 -10.89 -26.97 1.87
C ILE A 15 -10.63 -25.49 2.10
N GLN A 16 -9.62 -24.95 1.44
CA GLN A 16 -9.40 -23.51 1.38
C GLN A 16 -10.23 -22.94 0.23
N MET A 17 -11.13 -22.04 0.56
CA MET A 17 -11.92 -21.30 -0.42
C MET A 17 -11.42 -19.86 -0.46
N SER A 18 -11.04 -19.37 -1.63
CA SER A 18 -10.76 -17.98 -1.89
C SER A 18 -11.86 -17.38 -2.77
N LEU A 19 -12.23 -16.15 -2.50
CA LEU A 19 -13.22 -15.40 -3.29
C LEU A 19 -12.57 -14.11 -3.76
N VAL A 20 -12.66 -13.86 -5.05
CA VAL A 20 -12.35 -12.54 -5.62
C VAL A 20 -13.63 -11.72 -5.60
N ILE A 21 -13.62 -10.63 -4.86
CA ILE A 21 -14.77 -9.73 -4.73
C ILE A 21 -14.41 -8.34 -5.25
N ASN A 22 -15.39 -7.66 -5.80
CA ASN A 22 -15.23 -6.24 -6.12
C ASN A 22 -15.16 -5.43 -4.83
N MET A 23 -14.44 -4.30 -4.89
CA MET A 23 -14.35 -3.39 -3.75
C MET A 23 -15.72 -2.86 -3.35
N GLN A 24 -15.86 -2.48 -2.09
CA GLN A 24 -17.08 -1.90 -1.55
C GLN A 24 -17.46 -0.63 -2.31
N PRO A 25 -18.75 -0.42 -2.65
CA PRO A 25 -19.23 0.86 -3.13
C PRO A 25 -19.00 1.96 -2.09
N VAL A 26 -18.48 3.10 -2.54
CA VAL A 26 -18.14 4.24 -1.68
C VAL A 26 -18.71 5.54 -2.23
N PHE A 27 -18.94 6.51 -1.35
CA PHE A 27 -19.34 7.85 -1.73
C PHE A 27 -18.16 8.60 -2.38
N ASP A 28 -18.38 9.15 -3.56
CA ASP A 28 -17.43 10.06 -4.22
C ASP A 28 -18.00 11.48 -4.25
N PRO A 29 -17.42 12.44 -3.51
CA PRO A 29 -17.91 13.82 -3.46
C PRO A 29 -17.75 14.58 -4.79
N ARG A 30 -16.99 14.04 -5.75
CA ARG A 30 -16.80 14.61 -7.09
C ARG A 30 -17.93 14.24 -8.04
N ASN A 31 -18.65 13.15 -7.73
CA ASN A 31 -19.74 12.67 -8.57
C ASN A 31 -21.07 13.26 -8.08
N VAL A 32 -21.65 14.16 -8.87
CA VAL A 32 -22.92 14.83 -8.55
C VAL A 32 -24.12 13.89 -8.43
N ALA A 33 -24.04 12.66 -8.97
CA ALA A 33 -25.07 11.65 -8.83
C ALA A 33 -25.01 10.92 -7.49
N HIS A 34 -23.89 11.00 -6.76
CA HIS A 34 -23.74 10.35 -5.48
C HIS A 34 -24.36 11.19 -4.35
N ASN A 35 -25.15 10.55 -3.52
CA ASN A 35 -25.71 11.15 -2.32
C ASN A 35 -25.14 10.45 -1.08
N ILE A 36 -24.52 11.21 -0.18
CA ILE A 36 -23.88 10.66 1.02
C ILE A 36 -24.86 9.90 1.93
N ASN A 37 -26.13 10.29 1.93
CA ASN A 37 -27.18 9.64 2.73
C ASN A 37 -27.88 8.50 2.01
N ASN A 38 -27.48 8.16 0.78
CA ASN A 38 -28.09 7.10 -0.01
C ASN A 38 -27.03 6.22 -0.68
N SER A 39 -26.69 5.12 -0.03
CA SER A 39 -25.66 4.17 -0.50
C SER A 39 -25.99 3.50 -1.85
N SER A 40 -27.28 3.48 -2.28
CA SER A 40 -27.64 2.94 -3.59
C SER A 40 -27.14 3.79 -4.77
N THR A 41 -26.71 5.01 -4.51
CA THR A 41 -26.12 5.90 -5.53
C THR A 41 -24.60 5.76 -5.65
N TRP A 42 -23.96 4.99 -4.76
CA TRP A 42 -22.50 4.86 -4.72
C TRP A 42 -22.01 3.82 -5.74
N ALA A 43 -20.73 3.92 -6.07
CA ALA A 43 -20.07 3.00 -6.98
C ALA A 43 -18.83 2.39 -6.34
N ALA A 44 -18.46 1.18 -6.77
CA ALA A 44 -17.18 0.58 -6.41
C ALA A 44 -16.04 1.41 -7.00
N SER A 45 -15.02 1.67 -6.21
CA SER A 45 -13.85 2.46 -6.62
C SER A 45 -12.58 1.91 -5.98
N PRO A 46 -11.47 1.80 -6.72
CA PRO A 46 -10.17 1.42 -6.16
C PRO A 46 -9.45 2.61 -5.49
N ASN A 47 -10.03 3.82 -5.49
CA ASN A 47 -9.40 5.03 -4.98
C ASN A 47 -9.31 5.01 -3.44
N PRO A 48 -8.09 4.98 -2.86
CA PRO A 48 -7.90 4.83 -1.43
C PRO A 48 -8.41 6.00 -0.60
N VAL A 49 -8.43 7.21 -1.17
CA VAL A 49 -8.95 8.41 -0.47
C VAL A 49 -10.44 8.30 -0.22
N LEU A 50 -11.20 7.71 -1.16
CA LEU A 50 -12.63 7.48 -1.00
C LEU A 50 -12.92 6.41 0.06
N HIS A 51 -12.07 5.38 0.16
CA HIS A 51 -12.14 4.38 1.23
C HIS A 51 -11.80 4.99 2.60
N LEU A 52 -10.82 5.88 2.66
CA LEU A 52 -10.49 6.60 3.89
C LEU A 52 -11.66 7.49 4.34
N LEU A 53 -12.30 8.21 3.41
CA LEU A 53 -13.48 9.01 3.68
C LEU A 53 -14.63 8.15 4.20
N HIS A 54 -14.90 7.01 3.54
CA HIS A 54 -15.90 6.04 3.97
C HIS A 54 -15.63 5.57 5.39
N TYR A 55 -14.39 5.17 5.68
CA TYR A 55 -13.99 4.69 7.00
C TYR A 55 -14.20 5.74 8.09
N PHE A 56 -13.78 6.99 7.87
CA PHE A 56 -14.00 8.04 8.85
C PHE A 56 -15.48 8.29 9.12
N VAL A 57 -16.29 8.42 8.08
CA VAL A 57 -17.70 8.82 8.22
C VAL A 57 -18.57 7.66 8.71
N PHE A 58 -18.47 6.48 8.07
CA PHE A 58 -19.43 5.39 8.30
C PHE A 58 -18.97 4.36 9.32
N ASP A 59 -17.68 4.11 9.42
CA ASP A 59 -17.16 3.15 10.39
C ASP A 59 -16.75 3.81 11.71
N ARG A 60 -16.27 5.07 11.66
CA ARG A 60 -15.82 5.81 12.85
C ARG A 60 -16.81 6.86 13.35
N GLY A 61 -17.84 7.19 12.55
CA GLY A 61 -18.91 8.10 12.96
C GLY A 61 -18.52 9.59 12.99
N TYR A 62 -17.46 9.98 12.24
CA TYR A 62 -17.16 11.41 12.08
C TYR A 62 -18.26 12.09 11.26
N SER A 63 -18.64 13.31 11.66
CA SER A 63 -19.62 14.11 10.91
C SER A 63 -19.04 14.53 9.57
N TYR A 64 -19.71 14.13 8.48
CA TYR A 64 -19.33 14.62 7.16
C TYR A 64 -19.40 16.13 7.07
N THR A 65 -20.47 16.72 7.61
CA THR A 65 -20.74 18.17 7.53
C THR A 65 -19.74 18.99 8.36
N ASP A 66 -19.37 18.50 9.55
CA ASP A 66 -18.56 19.28 10.48
C ASP A 66 -17.06 18.98 10.36
N ASN A 67 -16.70 17.71 10.09
CA ASN A 67 -15.29 17.28 10.08
C ASN A 67 -14.68 17.18 8.68
N ILE A 68 -15.48 16.87 7.63
CA ILE A 68 -14.96 16.60 6.28
C ILE A 68 -15.29 17.74 5.32
N LEU A 69 -16.55 18.16 5.24
CA LEU A 69 -17.03 19.12 4.26
C LEU A 69 -16.27 20.45 4.29
N PRO A 70 -15.88 21.02 5.45
CA PRO A 70 -15.12 22.28 5.48
C PRO A 70 -13.73 22.17 4.80
N LYS A 71 -13.19 20.96 4.69
CA LYS A 71 -11.90 20.66 4.05
C LYS A 71 -12.06 19.81 2.78
N ILE A 72 -13.25 19.73 2.22
CA ILE A 72 -13.56 18.84 1.07
C ILE A 72 -12.65 19.07 -0.14
N ALA A 73 -12.14 20.29 -0.32
CA ALA A 73 -11.22 20.60 -1.40
C ALA A 73 -9.92 19.78 -1.32
N THR A 74 -9.41 19.51 -0.11
CA THR A 74 -8.20 18.67 0.06
C THR A 74 -8.50 17.21 -0.26
N TRP A 75 -9.66 16.70 0.08
CA TRP A 75 -10.13 15.34 -0.24
C TRP A 75 -10.31 15.16 -1.74
N ILE A 76 -10.95 16.12 -2.41
CA ILE A 76 -11.10 16.10 -3.88
C ILE A 76 -9.75 16.13 -4.58
N THR A 77 -8.83 16.99 -4.14
CA THR A 77 -7.48 17.08 -4.70
C THR A 77 -6.72 15.77 -4.52
N ALA A 78 -6.75 15.20 -3.31
CA ALA A 78 -6.10 13.93 -3.02
C ALA A 78 -6.68 12.78 -3.86
N ALA A 79 -8.02 12.71 -4.00
CA ALA A 79 -8.68 11.72 -4.82
C ALA A 79 -8.33 11.87 -6.32
N ASN A 80 -8.23 13.10 -6.83
CA ASN A 80 -7.81 13.35 -8.22
C ASN A 80 -6.36 12.93 -8.46
N ILE A 81 -5.45 13.17 -7.50
CA ILE A 81 -4.07 12.71 -7.57
C ILE A 81 -4.00 11.17 -7.63
N CYS A 82 -4.83 10.49 -6.83
CA CYS A 82 -4.88 9.02 -6.87
C CYS A 82 -5.35 8.49 -8.24
N ASP A 83 -6.30 9.17 -8.88
CA ASP A 83 -6.84 8.78 -10.18
C ASP A 83 -5.99 9.26 -11.38
N GLU A 84 -4.94 10.06 -11.15
CA GLU A 84 -4.02 10.48 -12.20
C GLU A 84 -3.39 9.26 -12.89
N THR A 85 -3.41 9.23 -14.22
CA THR A 85 -2.87 8.09 -14.97
C THR A 85 -1.34 8.17 -15.07
N ILE A 86 -0.65 7.15 -14.54
CA ILE A 86 0.80 6.97 -14.64
C ILE A 86 1.07 5.54 -15.11
N SER A 87 1.89 5.38 -16.14
CA SER A 87 2.23 4.06 -16.69
C SER A 87 1.02 3.23 -17.15
N GLY A 88 -0.08 3.90 -17.55
CA GLY A 88 -1.31 3.26 -18.01
C GLY A 88 -2.24 2.77 -16.92
N GLU A 89 -1.99 3.11 -15.67
CA GLU A 89 -2.80 2.78 -14.49
C GLU A 89 -3.05 4.03 -13.62
N PRO A 90 -4.06 4.05 -12.72
CA PRO A 90 -4.19 5.09 -11.72
C PRO A 90 -2.93 5.17 -10.84
N ARG A 91 -2.53 6.38 -10.47
CA ARG A 91 -1.34 6.61 -9.64
C ARG A 91 -1.37 5.79 -8.36
N TYR A 92 -2.52 5.76 -7.68
CA TYR A 92 -2.72 5.01 -6.45
C TYR A 92 -4.07 4.29 -6.44
N GLN A 93 -4.01 3.00 -6.15
CA GLN A 93 -5.16 2.12 -5.99
C GLN A 93 -4.98 1.34 -4.68
N ALA A 94 -6.08 0.92 -4.09
CA ALA A 94 -6.07 0.09 -2.90
C ALA A 94 -6.54 -1.34 -3.23
N CYS A 95 -5.96 -2.33 -2.55
CA CYS A 95 -6.42 -3.71 -2.52
C CYS A 95 -6.54 -4.12 -1.05
N LEU A 96 -7.48 -3.47 -0.34
CA LEU A 96 -7.57 -3.51 1.11
C LEU A 96 -8.44 -4.66 1.58
N LEU A 97 -7.91 -5.40 2.55
CA LEU A 97 -8.67 -6.35 3.34
C LEU A 97 -8.34 -6.11 4.82
N PHE A 98 -9.35 -5.82 5.63
CA PHE A 98 -9.18 -5.68 7.07
C PHE A 98 -10.37 -6.27 7.84
N GLU A 99 -10.09 -6.73 9.04
CA GLU A 99 -11.11 -7.24 9.93
C GLU A 99 -11.72 -6.11 10.77
N ARG A 100 -13.02 -6.20 11.06
CA ARG A 100 -13.71 -5.21 11.92
C ARG A 100 -13.15 -5.16 13.34
N THR A 101 -12.43 -6.19 13.75
CA THR A 101 -11.77 -6.31 15.07
C THR A 101 -10.43 -5.62 15.13
N SER A 102 -9.84 -5.24 13.97
CA SER A 102 -8.57 -4.53 13.91
C SER A 102 -8.66 -3.14 14.54
N LYS A 103 -7.56 -2.69 15.11
CA LYS A 103 -7.53 -1.37 15.74
C LYS A 103 -7.68 -0.25 14.70
N PRO A 104 -8.43 0.83 15.02
CA PRO A 104 -8.70 1.90 14.07
C PRO A 104 -7.46 2.53 13.45
N HIS A 105 -6.39 2.73 14.23
CA HIS A 105 -5.17 3.33 13.72
C HIS A 105 -4.44 2.40 12.72
N GLU A 106 -4.49 1.07 12.93
CA GLU A 106 -3.91 0.09 12.02
C GLU A 106 -4.62 0.13 10.66
N ILE A 107 -5.97 0.22 10.67
CA ILE A 107 -6.75 0.34 9.43
C ILE A 107 -6.45 1.65 8.71
N ILE A 108 -6.42 2.78 9.44
CA ILE A 108 -6.09 4.08 8.86
C ILE A 108 -4.68 4.05 8.27
N SER A 109 -3.69 3.51 9.00
CA SER A 109 -2.31 3.38 8.52
C SER A 109 -2.23 2.54 7.26
N SER A 110 -2.89 1.37 7.23
CA SER A 110 -2.91 0.50 6.05
C SER A 110 -3.53 1.19 4.83
N ILE A 111 -4.60 1.99 5.01
CA ILE A 111 -5.17 2.79 3.92
C ILE A 111 -4.16 3.85 3.45
N LEU A 112 -3.57 4.61 4.37
CA LEU A 112 -2.62 5.69 4.04
C LEU A 112 -1.37 5.16 3.34
N GLU A 113 -0.86 3.99 3.73
CA GLU A 113 0.30 3.34 3.12
C GLU A 113 0.07 3.02 1.63
N THR A 114 -1.18 2.79 1.18
CA THR A 114 -1.46 2.49 -0.23
C THR A 114 -1.22 3.67 -1.17
N PHE A 115 -1.25 4.91 -0.68
CA PHE A 115 -1.12 6.11 -1.51
C PHE A 115 -0.16 7.15 -0.95
N ASP A 116 0.75 6.76 -0.04
CA ASP A 116 1.62 7.67 0.71
C ASP A 116 0.80 8.82 1.32
N GLY A 117 -0.35 8.46 1.88
CA GLY A 117 -1.32 9.41 2.39
C GLY A 117 -0.90 10.03 3.71
N TRP A 118 -1.37 11.24 3.93
CA TRP A 118 -1.22 11.95 5.19
C TRP A 118 -2.53 12.66 5.53
N TYR A 119 -2.92 12.71 6.78
CA TYR A 119 -4.05 13.51 7.22
C TYR A 119 -3.69 14.35 8.45
N GLY A 120 -4.30 15.50 8.54
CA GLY A 120 -4.18 16.39 9.69
C GLY A 120 -5.54 16.81 10.19
N VAL A 121 -5.63 17.01 11.50
CA VAL A 121 -6.85 17.50 12.17
C VAL A 121 -6.56 18.88 12.73
N ASP A 122 -7.35 19.87 12.36
CA ASP A 122 -7.19 21.23 12.85
C ASP A 122 -7.87 21.44 14.24
N ALA A 123 -7.81 22.68 14.73
CA ALA A 123 -8.36 23.05 16.03
C ALA A 123 -9.88 22.86 16.16
N LEU A 124 -10.60 22.83 15.04
CA LEU A 124 -12.04 22.66 14.98
C LEU A 124 -12.45 21.19 14.75
N GLY A 125 -11.48 20.26 14.72
CA GLY A 125 -11.73 18.87 14.41
C GLY A 125 -11.97 18.61 12.92
N GLN A 126 -11.62 19.56 12.04
CA GLN A 126 -11.74 19.39 10.59
C GLN A 126 -10.55 18.62 10.04
N ILE A 127 -10.82 17.68 9.17
CA ILE A 127 -9.82 16.71 8.67
C ILE A 127 -9.43 17.07 7.25
N SER A 128 -8.13 17.36 7.05
CA SER A 128 -7.49 17.54 5.76
C SER A 128 -6.76 16.25 5.36
N VAL A 129 -6.78 15.91 4.06
CA VAL A 129 -6.08 14.75 3.52
C VAL A 129 -5.15 15.20 2.39
N TYR A 130 -3.98 14.56 2.30
CA TYR A 130 -2.99 14.75 1.25
C TYR A 130 -2.59 13.40 0.68
N ALA A 131 -2.59 13.28 -0.64
CA ALA A 131 -2.07 12.09 -1.33
C ALA A 131 -0.55 12.19 -1.50
N GLY A 132 0.08 11.10 -1.90
CA GLY A 132 1.50 11.00 -2.20
C GLY A 132 1.91 11.81 -3.42
N ALA A 133 2.03 13.12 -3.23
CA ALA A 133 2.53 14.08 -4.19
C ALA A 133 3.26 15.19 -3.43
N TYR A 134 4.15 15.89 -4.14
CA TYR A 134 4.77 17.09 -3.58
C TYR A 134 3.80 18.28 -3.65
N TYR A 135 3.60 18.93 -2.53
CA TYR A 135 2.83 20.18 -2.41
C TYR A 135 3.78 21.31 -2.03
N ALA A 136 3.83 22.35 -2.83
CA ALA A 136 4.63 23.54 -2.49
C ALA A 136 4.12 24.15 -1.19
N PRO A 137 4.99 24.40 -0.20
CA PRO A 137 4.58 24.93 1.08
C PRO A 137 4.16 26.39 0.95
N TRP A 138 3.05 26.78 1.54
CA TRP A 138 2.61 28.17 1.64
C TRP A 138 2.72 28.72 3.09
N VAL A 139 3.01 27.84 4.04
CA VAL A 139 3.30 28.18 5.43
C VAL A 139 4.78 28.17 5.67
N GLN A 140 5.29 29.21 6.32
CA GLN A 140 6.71 29.35 6.65
C GLN A 140 6.90 29.46 8.16
N ILE A 141 7.71 28.57 8.73
CA ILE A 141 8.20 28.62 10.11
C ILE A 141 9.64 29.14 10.08
N ASN A 142 9.92 30.10 10.93
CA ASN A 142 11.25 30.72 11.07
C ASN A 142 11.53 31.07 12.55
N ASP A 143 12.68 31.66 12.83
CA ASP A 143 13.21 31.93 14.19
C ASP A 143 12.19 32.55 15.14
N ARG A 144 11.33 33.48 14.67
CA ARG A 144 10.30 34.10 15.53
C ARG A 144 9.22 33.12 16.02
N HIS A 145 9.11 31.98 15.36
CA HIS A 145 8.15 30.93 15.73
C HIS A 145 8.81 29.84 16.58
N ILE A 146 10.12 29.69 16.49
CA ILE A 146 10.89 28.58 17.09
C ILE A 146 11.32 28.96 18.51
N ILE A 147 11.02 28.08 19.47
CA ILE A 147 11.49 28.16 20.86
C ILE A 147 12.68 27.26 21.05
N GLU A 148 12.59 26.04 20.53
CA GLU A 148 13.62 25.02 20.64
C GLU A 148 13.66 24.21 19.36
N TYR A 149 14.86 23.76 18.97
CA TYR A 149 15.01 22.89 17.81
C TYR A 149 16.12 21.86 18.04
N SER A 150 15.97 20.73 17.34
CA SER A 150 17.07 19.81 17.03
C SER A 150 17.18 19.68 15.52
N CYS A 151 18.42 19.58 15.03
CA CYS A 151 18.68 19.38 13.60
C CYS A 151 19.88 18.43 13.44
N GLN A 152 19.62 17.29 12.85
CA GLN A 152 20.63 16.34 12.41
C GLN A 152 20.84 16.51 10.91
N SER A 153 22.10 16.68 10.49
CA SER A 153 22.46 17.07 9.11
C SER A 153 22.85 15.91 8.20
N PHE A 154 22.75 14.66 8.65
CA PHE A 154 23.03 13.47 7.83
C PHE A 154 22.40 12.23 8.45
N VAL A 155 22.25 11.20 7.63
CA VAL A 155 21.86 9.85 8.06
C VAL A 155 23.14 9.02 8.13
N GLU A 156 23.35 8.33 9.23
CA GLU A 156 24.45 7.37 9.35
C GLU A 156 24.31 6.29 8.28
N ILE A 157 25.44 5.87 7.70
CA ILE A 157 25.47 4.89 6.60
C ILE A 157 24.72 3.61 6.96
N GLU A 158 24.81 3.17 8.21
CA GLU A 158 24.14 1.96 8.72
C GLU A 158 22.61 2.08 8.72
N ASN A 159 22.08 3.30 8.78
CA ASN A 159 20.66 3.63 8.82
C ASN A 159 20.11 4.06 7.46
N LYS A 160 20.97 4.20 6.45
CA LYS A 160 20.60 4.58 5.09
C LYS A 160 20.29 3.33 4.27
N TYR A 161 19.10 3.26 3.68
CA TYR A 161 18.73 2.18 2.77
C TYR A 161 19.01 2.55 1.32
N ASN A 162 19.64 1.66 0.56
CA ASN A 162 19.83 1.81 -0.88
C ASN A 162 19.11 0.74 -1.71
N GLU A 163 18.42 -0.18 -1.03
CA GLU A 163 17.49 -1.13 -1.65
C GLU A 163 16.21 -1.23 -0.83
N VAL A 164 15.06 -1.19 -1.51
CA VAL A 164 13.75 -1.44 -0.89
C VAL A 164 13.07 -2.57 -1.64
N ASN A 165 12.91 -3.71 -0.97
CA ASN A 165 12.14 -4.84 -1.46
C ASN A 165 10.65 -4.50 -1.41
N VAL A 166 9.95 -4.79 -2.49
CA VAL A 166 8.54 -4.41 -2.65
C VAL A 166 7.66 -5.63 -2.86
N LYS A 167 6.54 -5.64 -2.17
CA LYS A 167 5.49 -6.64 -2.33
C LYS A 167 4.19 -5.97 -2.78
N TYR A 168 3.34 -6.74 -3.45
CA TYR A 168 2.04 -6.28 -3.92
C TYR A 168 1.09 -7.46 -4.10
N PHE A 169 -0.21 -7.21 -4.21
CA PHE A 169 -1.24 -8.25 -4.43
C PHE A 169 -1.51 -8.39 -5.93
N SER A 170 -1.08 -9.49 -6.51
CA SER A 170 -1.15 -9.69 -7.97
C SER A 170 -2.40 -10.43 -8.39
N ALA A 171 -3.20 -9.83 -9.28
CA ALA A 171 -4.35 -10.51 -9.89
C ALA A 171 -3.94 -11.76 -10.70
N ALA A 172 -2.75 -11.75 -11.30
CA ALA A 172 -2.21 -12.90 -12.03
C ALA A 172 -1.80 -14.07 -11.10
N HIS A 173 -1.74 -13.83 -9.80
CA HIS A 173 -1.41 -14.82 -8.76
C HIS A 173 -2.56 -14.97 -7.76
N ASP A 174 -3.80 -14.86 -8.23
CA ASP A 174 -5.02 -15.00 -7.42
C ASP A 174 -5.07 -14.04 -6.21
N TYR A 175 -4.58 -12.81 -6.40
CA TYR A 175 -4.47 -11.79 -5.36
C TYR A 175 -3.65 -12.21 -4.14
N ASN A 176 -2.71 -13.15 -4.32
CA ASN A 176 -1.70 -13.41 -3.31
C ASN A 176 -0.63 -12.33 -3.30
N GLU A 177 0.00 -12.13 -2.14
CA GLU A 177 1.15 -11.26 -1.98
C GLU A 177 2.36 -11.87 -2.70
N VAL A 178 2.95 -11.10 -3.61
CA VAL A 178 4.12 -11.50 -4.40
C VAL A 178 5.16 -10.39 -4.42
N GLU A 179 6.41 -10.75 -4.68
CA GLU A 179 7.51 -9.79 -4.76
C GLU A 179 7.69 -9.28 -6.19
N ALA A 180 8.00 -7.99 -6.30
CA ALA A 180 8.42 -7.35 -7.55
C ALA A 180 9.90 -7.03 -7.53
N GLN A 181 10.42 -6.52 -8.65
CA GLN A 181 11.76 -5.98 -8.70
C GLN A 181 11.95 -4.91 -7.63
N PRO A 182 12.98 -4.99 -6.76
CA PRO A 182 13.23 -4.00 -5.73
C PRO A 182 13.49 -2.60 -6.32
N TRP A 183 13.20 -1.58 -5.54
CA TRP A 183 13.67 -0.22 -5.84
C TRP A 183 15.09 -0.07 -5.33
N ARG A 184 16.02 0.37 -6.19
CA ARG A 184 17.45 0.50 -5.86
C ARG A 184 17.98 1.88 -6.20
N ASP A 185 18.87 2.37 -5.36
CA ASP A 185 19.76 3.49 -5.67
C ASP A 185 21.12 2.92 -6.13
N GLU A 186 21.22 2.67 -7.45
CA GLU A 186 22.43 2.08 -8.04
C GLU A 186 23.64 2.99 -7.89
N THR A 187 23.45 4.31 -7.77
CA THR A 187 24.51 5.27 -7.55
C THR A 187 25.13 5.07 -6.17
N ASP A 188 24.29 5.06 -5.13
CA ASP A 188 24.75 4.85 -3.76
C ASP A 188 25.37 3.45 -3.58
N ILE A 189 24.81 2.42 -4.17
CA ILE A 189 25.37 1.06 -4.15
C ILE A 189 26.76 1.03 -4.78
N SER A 190 26.95 1.73 -5.91
CA SER A 190 28.24 1.83 -6.59
C SER A 190 29.28 2.60 -5.78
N GLU A 191 28.87 3.64 -5.07
CA GLU A 191 29.76 4.48 -4.26
C GLU A 191 30.15 3.80 -2.94
N THR A 192 29.20 3.15 -2.29
CA THR A 192 29.41 2.50 -0.98
C THR A 192 29.97 1.09 -1.08
N GLY A 193 29.72 0.41 -2.19
CA GLY A 193 30.15 -0.97 -2.44
C GLY A 193 29.34 -2.04 -1.68
N PHE A 194 28.24 -1.67 -1.01
CA PHE A 194 27.38 -2.64 -0.31
C PHE A 194 25.90 -2.30 -0.49
N VAL A 195 25.04 -3.31 -0.28
CA VAL A 195 23.58 -3.18 -0.33
C VAL A 195 23.04 -3.22 1.09
N ASN A 196 22.35 -2.14 1.50
CA ASN A 196 21.56 -2.11 2.72
C ASN A 196 20.08 -2.10 2.36
N SER A 197 19.40 -3.21 2.62
CA SER A 197 18.04 -3.45 2.16
C SER A 197 17.01 -3.39 3.28
N THR A 198 15.81 -2.95 2.92
CA THR A 198 14.59 -3.03 3.74
C THR A 198 13.43 -3.50 2.88
N GLY A 199 12.23 -3.62 3.45
CA GLY A 199 11.05 -4.05 2.69
C GLY A 199 9.80 -3.28 3.05
N ILE A 200 8.93 -3.11 2.05
CA ILE A 200 7.56 -2.62 2.23
C ILE A 200 6.57 -3.58 1.58
N ALA A 201 5.39 -3.71 2.19
CA ALA A 201 4.31 -4.57 1.70
C ALA A 201 2.95 -3.81 1.74
N PRO A 202 2.79 -2.72 0.98
CA PRO A 202 1.54 -1.98 0.94
C PRO A 202 0.45 -2.84 0.28
N GLN A 203 -0.79 -2.69 0.74
CA GLN A 203 -1.94 -3.42 0.17
C GLN A 203 -2.38 -2.79 -1.15
N VAL A 204 -1.60 -2.99 -2.21
CA VAL A 204 -1.80 -2.42 -3.55
C VAL A 204 -1.81 -3.49 -4.63
N PRO A 205 -2.59 -3.30 -5.72
CA PRO A 205 -2.72 -4.32 -6.77
C PRO A 205 -1.63 -4.27 -7.83
N SER A 206 -0.74 -3.25 -7.80
CA SER A 206 0.24 -3.01 -8.86
C SER A 206 1.67 -2.96 -8.33
N PHE A 207 2.58 -3.70 -9.00
CA PHE A 207 4.01 -3.64 -8.71
C PHE A 207 4.61 -2.25 -9.01
N LYS A 208 4.11 -1.55 -10.04
CA LYS A 208 4.57 -0.20 -10.38
C LYS A 208 4.23 0.78 -9.28
N GLN A 209 3.01 0.69 -8.74
CA GLN A 209 2.61 1.50 -7.59
C GLN A 209 3.46 1.19 -6.36
N SER A 210 3.70 -0.09 -6.05
CA SER A 210 4.55 -0.48 -4.92
C SER A 210 5.98 0.07 -5.06
N ARG A 211 6.54 0.07 -6.27
CA ARG A 211 7.85 0.68 -6.55
C ARG A 211 7.85 2.20 -6.41
N ARG A 212 6.76 2.89 -6.81
CA ARG A 212 6.60 4.34 -6.55
C ARG A 212 6.60 4.66 -5.06
N LEU A 213 5.90 3.86 -4.27
CA LEU A 213 5.88 3.98 -2.81
C LEU A 213 7.26 3.70 -2.20
N ALA A 214 8.00 2.72 -2.72
CA ALA A 214 9.37 2.43 -2.28
C ALA A 214 10.34 3.58 -2.55
N LYS A 215 10.23 4.25 -3.71
CA LYS A 215 11.02 5.45 -4.02
C LYS A 215 10.78 6.56 -2.99
N ILE A 216 9.52 6.85 -2.68
CA ILE A 216 9.14 7.86 -1.68
C ILE A 216 9.64 7.45 -0.28
N PHE A 217 9.43 6.20 0.10
CA PHE A 217 9.90 5.65 1.37
C PHE A 217 11.41 5.80 1.52
N MET A 218 12.18 5.40 0.51
CA MET A 218 13.65 5.52 0.51
C MET A 218 14.08 6.99 0.64
N ALA A 219 13.49 7.89 -0.15
CA ALA A 219 13.82 9.32 -0.11
C ALA A 219 13.54 9.94 1.27
N ARG A 220 12.42 9.58 1.90
CA ARG A 220 12.06 10.05 3.26
C ARG A 220 13.01 9.48 4.31
N ASN A 221 13.32 8.19 4.23
CA ASN A 221 14.22 7.54 5.19
C ASN A 221 15.64 8.07 5.08
N ASN A 222 16.11 8.37 3.87
CA ASN A 222 17.45 8.89 3.60
C ASN A 222 17.51 10.42 3.59
N ALA A 223 16.45 11.12 4.04
CA ALA A 223 16.41 12.57 4.07
C ALA A 223 17.64 13.15 4.78
N GLN A 224 18.35 14.07 4.11
CA GLN A 224 19.62 14.61 4.58
C GLN A 224 19.50 15.32 5.92
N TYR A 225 18.41 16.05 6.12
CA TYR A 225 18.16 16.77 7.37
C TYR A 225 16.89 16.26 8.03
N ARG A 226 16.95 16.14 9.34
CA ARG A 226 15.80 15.77 10.18
C ARG A 226 15.95 16.35 11.57
N GLY A 227 14.87 16.43 12.29
CA GLY A 227 14.90 16.90 13.65
C GLY A 227 13.53 17.15 14.25
N GLN A 228 13.51 17.89 15.33
CA GLN A 228 12.30 18.28 16.03
C GLN A 228 12.30 19.79 16.25
N ILE A 229 11.12 20.39 16.21
CA ILE A 229 10.88 21.81 16.46
C ILE A 229 9.79 21.97 17.51
N THR A 230 10.07 22.79 18.51
CA THR A 230 9.04 23.30 19.43
C THR A 230 8.78 24.78 19.10
N THR A 231 7.50 25.11 18.84
CA THR A 231 7.11 26.45 18.46
C THR A 231 6.36 27.17 19.57
N ASN A 232 6.31 28.50 19.47
CA ASN A 232 5.40 29.33 20.21
C ASN A 232 3.97 29.29 19.61
N TYR A 233 3.03 30.01 20.21
CA TYR A 233 1.65 30.05 19.75
C TYR A 233 1.49 30.45 18.27
N ALA A 234 2.32 31.38 17.76
CA ALA A 234 2.24 31.80 16.36
C ALA A 234 2.66 30.68 15.38
N GLY A 235 3.47 29.70 15.82
CA GLY A 235 3.85 28.53 15.03
C GLY A 235 2.69 27.55 14.77
N ARG A 236 1.53 27.71 15.41
CA ARG A 236 0.32 26.92 15.12
C ARG A 236 -0.18 27.05 13.69
N ILE A 237 0.29 28.03 12.93
CA ILE A 237 0.00 28.12 11.50
C ILE A 237 0.41 26.86 10.72
N ALA A 238 1.35 26.08 11.25
CA ALA A 238 1.78 24.78 10.65
C ALA A 238 0.81 23.63 10.91
N GLU A 239 -0.18 23.82 11.80
CA GLU A 239 -1.13 22.77 12.17
C GLU A 239 -1.97 22.32 10.98
N GLY A 240 -2.02 21.00 10.71
CA GLY A 240 -2.78 20.43 9.60
C GLY A 240 -2.11 20.51 8.23
N HIS A 241 -0.83 20.93 8.17
CA HIS A 241 -0.04 20.95 6.94
C HIS A 241 0.97 19.83 6.92
N ARG A 242 1.06 19.12 5.78
CA ARG A 242 2.07 18.10 5.56
C ARG A 242 3.43 18.71 5.27
N PHE A 243 3.49 19.69 4.36
CA PHE A 243 4.71 20.37 3.95
C PHE A 243 4.70 21.82 4.40
N ILE A 244 5.80 22.24 4.99
CA ILE A 244 6.04 23.63 5.40
C ILE A 244 7.41 24.09 4.94
N GLY A 245 7.58 25.38 4.74
CA GLY A 245 8.89 25.98 4.67
C GLY A 245 9.46 26.14 6.07
N LEU A 246 10.72 25.78 6.25
CA LEU A 246 11.42 25.89 7.53
C LEU A 246 12.73 26.66 7.36
N GLY A 247 12.95 27.65 8.21
CA GLY A 247 14.20 28.37 8.32
C GLY A 247 14.68 28.36 9.76
N ILE A 248 15.85 27.77 10.00
CA ILE A 248 16.52 27.76 11.31
C ILE A 248 17.80 28.57 11.19
N VAL A 249 17.90 29.62 11.99
CA VAL A 249 19.09 30.49 12.06
C VAL A 249 19.58 30.54 13.50
N GLU A 250 20.86 30.33 13.73
CA GLU A 250 21.49 30.43 15.04
C GLU A 250 22.67 31.39 14.98
N ALA A 251 22.66 32.40 15.85
CA ALA A 251 23.68 33.43 15.92
C ALA A 251 24.02 34.08 14.56
N GLY A 252 23.02 34.24 13.69
CA GLY A 252 23.17 34.82 12.36
C GLY A 252 23.65 33.82 11.28
N THR A 253 23.84 32.55 11.64
CA THR A 253 24.21 31.47 10.70
C THR A 253 22.98 30.62 10.38
N THR A 254 22.73 30.42 9.09
CA THR A 254 21.64 29.53 8.64
C THR A 254 22.05 28.08 8.87
N ILE A 255 21.36 27.40 9.75
CA ILE A 255 21.51 25.96 10.02
C ILE A 255 20.76 25.14 8.99
N PHE A 256 19.51 25.53 8.71
CA PHE A 256 18.67 24.90 7.70
C PHE A 256 17.75 25.93 7.06
N TYR A 257 17.55 25.79 5.75
CA TYR A 257 16.51 26.53 5.01
C TYR A 257 15.99 25.68 3.86
N GLY A 258 14.69 25.37 3.87
CA GLY A 258 14.09 24.55 2.82
C GLY A 258 12.67 24.09 3.13
N THR A 259 12.16 23.22 2.27
CA THR A 259 10.88 22.55 2.50
C THR A 259 11.09 21.30 3.35
N VAL A 260 10.23 21.12 4.34
CA VAL A 260 10.21 19.95 5.21
C VAL A 260 8.83 19.31 5.23
N GLU A 261 8.82 17.99 5.43
CA GLU A 261 7.63 17.21 5.70
C GLU A 261 7.47 17.03 7.21
N ILE A 262 6.30 17.33 7.74
CA ILE A 262 5.96 17.05 9.13
C ILE A 262 5.58 15.58 9.24
N THR A 263 6.35 14.81 10.00
CA THR A 263 6.12 13.37 10.20
C THR A 263 5.25 13.09 11.41
N SER A 264 5.36 13.89 12.45
CA SER A 264 4.46 13.87 13.62
C SER A 264 4.27 15.30 14.15
N ALA A 265 3.12 15.58 14.73
CA ALA A 265 2.87 16.87 15.36
C ALA A 265 1.96 16.71 16.58
N THR A 266 2.33 17.39 17.66
CA THR A 266 1.56 17.46 18.89
C THR A 266 1.42 18.89 19.35
N ARG A 267 0.29 19.23 19.94
CA ARG A 267 0.11 20.54 20.59
C ARG A 267 0.90 20.61 21.89
N ASN A 268 1.73 21.60 21.99
CA ASN A 268 2.48 21.86 23.22
C ASN A 268 1.65 22.76 24.12
N LEU A 269 1.21 22.24 25.27
CA LEU A 269 0.35 22.98 26.21
C LEU A 269 1.10 24.08 26.98
N GLU A 270 2.41 23.98 27.13
CA GLU A 270 3.24 24.97 27.85
C GLU A 270 3.47 26.21 26.99
N THR A 271 3.80 26.01 25.72
CA THR A 271 4.09 27.10 24.78
C THR A 271 2.84 27.60 24.04
N GLY A 272 1.76 26.82 24.09
CA GLY A 272 0.55 27.03 23.29
C GLY A 272 0.74 26.81 21.79
N GLY A 273 1.93 26.40 21.36
CA GLY A 273 2.31 26.11 19.97
C GLY A 273 2.23 24.64 19.59
N LEU A 274 3.13 24.22 18.72
CA LEU A 274 3.31 22.86 18.26
C LEU A 274 4.71 22.35 18.59
N THR A 275 4.83 21.08 18.92
CA THR A 275 6.08 20.31 18.80
C THR A 275 5.89 19.32 17.66
N PHE A 276 6.78 19.35 16.66
CA PHE A 276 6.69 18.46 15.51
C PHE A 276 8.05 17.93 15.09
N ASP A 277 8.04 16.67 14.63
CA ASP A 277 9.18 16.04 13.98
C ASP A 277 9.12 16.32 12.48
N TRP A 278 10.28 16.50 11.88
CA TRP A 278 10.40 16.88 10.48
C TRP A 278 11.55 16.19 9.77
N VAL A 279 11.40 16.05 8.45
CA VAL A 279 12.45 15.61 7.53
C VAL A 279 12.53 16.54 6.34
N SER A 280 13.73 16.75 5.79
CA SER A 280 13.90 17.53 4.56
C SER A 280 13.28 16.80 3.37
N VAL A 281 12.75 17.55 2.42
CA VAL A 281 12.01 17.04 1.28
C VAL A 281 12.82 17.17 0.00
N ASP A 282 12.94 16.07 -0.76
CA ASP A 282 13.30 16.08 -2.17
C ASP A 282 12.03 16.02 -3.02
N PRO A 283 11.64 17.10 -3.73
CA PRO A 283 10.43 17.10 -4.57
C PRO A 283 10.45 16.02 -5.67
N ASN A 284 11.64 15.55 -6.09
CA ASN A 284 11.78 14.54 -7.15
C ASN A 284 11.36 13.13 -6.67
N ALA A 285 11.24 12.91 -5.36
CA ALA A 285 10.78 11.64 -4.81
C ALA A 285 9.38 11.24 -5.32
N TRP A 286 8.51 12.22 -5.61
CA TRP A 286 7.16 11.99 -6.12
C TRP A 286 7.05 12.04 -7.66
N GLN A 287 8.13 12.37 -8.37
CA GLN A 287 8.18 12.29 -9.82
C GLN A 287 8.45 10.85 -10.25
N TRP A 288 7.85 10.44 -11.37
CA TRP A 288 7.99 9.10 -11.90
C TRP A 288 8.23 9.12 -13.40
N ASN A 289 9.26 8.41 -13.83
CA ASN A 289 9.55 8.20 -15.26
C ASN A 289 9.24 6.75 -15.64
N PRO A 290 8.10 6.48 -16.31
CA PRO A 290 7.70 5.12 -16.68
C PRO A 290 8.75 4.35 -17.47
N ALA A 291 9.51 5.06 -18.33
CA ALA A 291 10.47 4.43 -19.24
C ALA A 291 11.67 3.79 -18.51
N SER A 292 12.04 4.32 -17.33
CA SER A 292 13.22 3.85 -16.58
C SER A 292 12.86 3.28 -15.19
N GLU A 293 11.69 3.61 -14.64
CA GLU A 293 11.37 3.34 -13.24
C GLU A 293 10.31 2.25 -13.04
N ASP A 294 9.49 1.90 -14.06
CA ASP A 294 8.42 0.91 -13.92
C ASP A 294 8.91 -0.47 -13.44
N GLY A 295 10.04 -0.96 -13.98
CA GLY A 295 10.57 -2.27 -13.64
C GLY A 295 9.65 -3.42 -14.09
N TYR A 296 9.69 -4.54 -13.36
CA TYR A 296 8.87 -5.72 -13.65
C TYR A 296 8.27 -6.31 -12.37
N GLY A 297 7.10 -6.94 -12.54
CA GLY A 297 6.40 -7.65 -11.48
C GLY A 297 6.92 -9.07 -11.29
N ALA A 298 6.26 -9.79 -10.40
CA ALA A 298 6.52 -11.22 -10.19
C ALA A 298 6.31 -12.00 -11.51
N PRO A 299 7.20 -12.96 -11.83
CA PRO A 299 7.02 -13.80 -13.00
C PRO A 299 5.73 -14.63 -12.83
N THR A 300 4.86 -14.56 -13.83
CA THR A 300 3.71 -15.45 -13.90
C THR A 300 4.24 -16.84 -14.25
N GLY A 301 4.13 -17.77 -13.30
CA GLY A 301 4.44 -19.17 -13.57
C GLY A 301 3.51 -19.70 -14.67
N VAL A 302 4.07 -20.19 -15.75
CA VAL A 302 3.33 -21.06 -16.65
C VAL A 302 3.18 -22.38 -15.89
N TYR A 303 2.06 -22.55 -15.19
CA TYR A 303 1.72 -23.88 -14.70
C TYR A 303 1.57 -24.77 -15.94
N PRO A 304 2.37 -25.85 -16.08
CA PRO A 304 2.13 -26.77 -17.16
C PRO A 304 0.67 -27.21 -17.05
N THR A 305 -0.10 -27.02 -18.12
CA THR A 305 -1.44 -27.56 -18.20
C THR A 305 -1.28 -29.07 -18.07
N ILE A 306 -1.76 -29.62 -16.95
CA ILE A 306 -1.80 -31.07 -16.80
C ILE A 306 -2.83 -31.52 -17.82
N ASP A 307 -2.37 -32.10 -18.93
CA ASP A 307 -3.29 -32.71 -19.89
C ASP A 307 -4.15 -33.74 -19.14
N PRO A 308 -5.47 -33.69 -19.29
CA PRO A 308 -6.34 -34.65 -18.63
C PRO A 308 -5.89 -36.06 -19.04
N LEU A 309 -5.68 -36.91 -18.03
CA LEU A 309 -5.34 -38.32 -18.28
C LEU A 309 -6.38 -38.91 -19.24
N THR A 310 -5.92 -39.42 -20.37
CA THR A 310 -6.74 -40.22 -21.25
C THR A 310 -7.20 -41.48 -20.51
N ALA A 311 -8.49 -41.78 -20.57
CA ALA A 311 -8.98 -43.02 -19.94
C ALA A 311 -8.24 -44.22 -20.48
N PRO A 312 -7.84 -45.15 -19.62
CA PRO A 312 -7.22 -46.39 -20.10
C PRO A 312 -8.17 -47.13 -21.04
N THR A 313 -7.62 -47.67 -22.12
CA THR A 313 -8.40 -48.45 -23.06
C THR A 313 -8.26 -49.94 -22.71
N ILE A 314 -9.34 -50.55 -22.33
CA ILE A 314 -9.40 -52.01 -22.14
C ILE A 314 -9.50 -52.65 -23.50
N THR A 315 -8.53 -53.44 -23.90
CA THR A 315 -8.48 -54.13 -25.19
C THR A 315 -9.02 -55.55 -25.11
N SER A 316 -8.91 -56.20 -23.97
CA SER A 316 -9.56 -57.50 -23.72
C SER A 316 -9.85 -57.68 -22.23
N ALA A 317 -10.86 -58.43 -21.93
CA ALA A 317 -11.18 -58.94 -20.59
C ALA A 317 -11.58 -60.41 -20.73
N SER A 318 -10.84 -61.30 -20.10
CA SER A 318 -11.17 -62.73 -20.08
C SER A 318 -11.18 -63.22 -18.63
N TYR A 319 -11.92 -64.30 -18.40
CA TYR A 319 -11.88 -64.98 -17.11
C TYR A 319 -11.58 -66.45 -17.29
N THR A 320 -10.76 -66.98 -16.43
CA THR A 320 -10.52 -68.43 -16.34
C THR A 320 -11.04 -68.93 -15.01
N LEU A 321 -11.76 -70.06 -15.06
CA LEU A 321 -12.22 -70.77 -13.84
C LEU A 321 -11.12 -71.79 -13.44
N ASP A 322 -10.79 -71.79 -12.15
CA ASP A 322 -9.99 -72.87 -11.58
C ASP A 322 -10.64 -74.22 -11.79
N GLY A 323 -9.82 -75.27 -12.01
CA GLY A 323 -10.27 -76.63 -12.35
C GLY A 323 -11.28 -77.25 -11.37
N GLY A 324 -11.60 -76.60 -10.22
CA GLY A 324 -12.65 -76.95 -9.29
C GLY A 324 -13.91 -76.07 -9.38
N GLY A 325 -13.91 -75.01 -10.20
CA GLY A 325 -15.03 -74.08 -10.35
C GLY A 325 -15.33 -73.19 -9.16
N LEU A 326 -14.42 -73.09 -8.19
CA LEU A 326 -14.61 -72.35 -6.93
C LEU A 326 -13.97 -70.98 -6.95
N THR A 327 -13.03 -70.72 -7.83
CA THR A 327 -12.33 -69.45 -8.00
C THR A 327 -12.31 -69.02 -9.46
N ALA A 328 -12.41 -67.74 -9.74
CA ALA A 328 -12.28 -67.19 -11.08
C ALA A 328 -11.16 -66.16 -11.09
N GLU A 329 -10.26 -66.24 -12.03
CA GLU A 329 -9.22 -65.25 -12.30
C GLU A 329 -9.70 -64.37 -13.46
N LEU A 330 -9.75 -63.03 -13.23
CA LEU A 330 -10.12 -62.05 -14.24
C LEU A 330 -8.82 -61.45 -14.79
N GLU A 331 -8.54 -61.65 -16.05
CA GLU A 331 -7.43 -61.03 -16.77
C GLU A 331 -7.96 -59.87 -17.62
N ILE A 332 -7.40 -58.67 -17.40
CA ILE A 332 -7.77 -57.47 -18.15
C ILE A 332 -6.50 -56.93 -18.81
N ASP A 333 -6.51 -56.90 -20.14
CA ASP A 333 -5.50 -56.25 -20.95
C ASP A 333 -5.97 -54.86 -21.38
N GLY A 334 -5.05 -53.91 -21.35
CA GLY A 334 -5.35 -52.56 -21.76
C GLY A 334 -4.09 -51.72 -21.92
N THR A 335 -4.26 -50.54 -22.50
CA THR A 335 -3.22 -49.54 -22.57
C THR A 335 -3.53 -48.42 -21.55
N GLY A 336 -2.56 -48.18 -20.68
CA GLY A 336 -2.63 -47.00 -19.78
C GLY A 336 -2.42 -45.69 -20.54
N PRO A 337 -2.63 -44.57 -19.88
CA PRO A 337 -2.35 -43.25 -20.46
C PRO A 337 -0.84 -43.15 -20.78
N ASP A 338 -0.55 -42.66 -21.99
CA ASP A 338 0.82 -42.44 -22.44
C ASP A 338 1.41 -41.19 -21.77
N ARG A 339 1.99 -41.37 -20.59
CA ARG A 339 2.68 -40.32 -19.84
C ARG A 339 4.07 -40.75 -19.45
N THR A 340 5.04 -39.87 -19.77
CA THR A 340 6.46 -40.06 -19.46
C THR A 340 6.87 -39.41 -18.14
N ASP A 341 5.93 -38.77 -17.44
CA ASP A 341 6.16 -37.99 -16.22
C ASP A 341 5.59 -38.67 -14.93
N LEU A 342 5.28 -39.94 -15.02
CA LEU A 342 4.89 -40.80 -13.89
C LEU A 342 6.04 -41.71 -13.46
#